data_669b53dd0048874ed07ee067a4419b60
#
_entry.id   669b53dd0048874ed07ee067a4419b60
#
_cell.length_a   1.000
_cell.length_b   1.000
_cell.length_c   1.000
_cell.angle_alpha   90.00
_cell.angle_beta   90.00
_cell.angle_gamma   90.00
#
_symmetry.space_group_name_H-M   'P 1'
#
loop_
_entity.id
_entity.type
_entity.pdbx_description
1 polymer ?
#
loop_
_entity_poly.entity_id
_entity_poly.type
_entity_poly.pdbx_seq_one_letter_code
_entity_poly.pdbx_strand_id
1 'polypeptide(L)'
;MPISQYTWKDGPDIIQPHSVAKHRILKSYMAAYYQTLVGGQPRDEFKLTLVDGFAGGGVYTHADTGKLAYGSPIILLEAEKEAEFFINQGRSKPVRLDIGYFFIESRRNPFLLLKRTLQEKGYGARFGSSIQILKRSFEEIADDIIKKIQKKSPRNGRSIFILDQFGYSAVPTSLIRKILYTLPGAEIILTFAVDSFLNFANDKNFTTSLKKIEIPNILAGRSLREIKASDTQWRLFIQSTLYKELVRQCGAKHYTPFFVRNKQGHGDYWLIHLSQHFRARDVMTEVHWQNQNYFIHYGGAGLNMFDMLGYDPQHDSGLKRQSELGFEFDDVAKESSIEALMAQVPKVIYSHDEGVNYGVLYATTCNESPASSNIYQEAIIKLAQHRVIEIVGTDGKPRRPSKQIGLSDQIIAPSQRPLFFV
;
A
#
# COMPACT_ATOMS: atom_id res chain seq x y z
N MET A 1 -25.19 -7.09 6.42
CA MET A 1 -25.67 -7.80 5.21
C MET A 1 -24.46 -8.45 4.56
N PRO A 2 -24.57 -9.64 3.96
CA PRO A 2 -23.46 -10.19 3.20
C PRO A 2 -23.08 -9.19 2.12
N ILE A 3 -21.79 -8.97 1.91
CA ILE A 3 -21.27 -8.12 0.85
C ILE A 3 -21.85 -8.67 -0.47
N SER A 4 -22.67 -7.87 -1.17
CA SER A 4 -23.27 -8.30 -2.43
C SER A 4 -22.16 -8.47 -3.45
N GLN A 5 -21.94 -9.70 -3.88
CA GLN A 5 -20.98 -9.99 -4.92
C GLN A 5 -21.48 -9.41 -6.25
N TYR A 6 -20.62 -8.66 -6.95
CA TYR A 6 -20.90 -8.23 -8.30
C TYR A 6 -21.21 -9.42 -9.20
N THR A 7 -22.30 -9.39 -9.95
CA THR A 7 -22.77 -10.53 -10.77
C THR A 7 -22.55 -10.35 -12.25
N TRP A 8 -22.63 -9.11 -12.75
CA TRP A 8 -22.59 -8.78 -14.18
C TRP A 8 -23.53 -9.62 -15.05
N LYS A 9 -24.70 -10.03 -14.51
CA LYS A 9 -25.66 -10.82 -15.26
C LYS A 9 -26.31 -10.02 -16.39
N ASP A 10 -26.69 -8.78 -16.08
CA ASP A 10 -27.44 -7.91 -16.98
C ASP A 10 -26.60 -6.72 -17.48
N GLY A 11 -25.29 -6.81 -17.42
CA GLY A 11 -24.35 -5.76 -17.79
C GLY A 11 -23.51 -5.27 -16.64
N PRO A 12 -23.03 -4.00 -16.66
CA PRO A 12 -22.22 -3.43 -15.58
C PRO A 12 -23.00 -3.30 -14.27
N ASP A 13 -22.46 -3.86 -13.20
CA ASP A 13 -23.00 -3.71 -11.84
C ASP A 13 -22.73 -2.30 -11.28
N ILE A 14 -23.50 -1.90 -10.27
CA ILE A 14 -23.32 -0.61 -9.59
C ILE A 14 -22.02 -0.64 -8.78
N ILE A 15 -21.12 0.32 -9.04
CA ILE A 15 -19.87 0.43 -8.29
C ILE A 15 -20.12 0.86 -6.85
N GLN A 16 -19.44 0.19 -5.93
CA GLN A 16 -19.51 0.54 -4.50
C GLN A 16 -18.55 1.70 -4.16
N PRO A 17 -18.88 2.58 -3.22
CA PRO A 17 -18.05 3.74 -2.86
C PRO A 17 -16.60 3.40 -2.49
N HIS A 18 -16.39 2.31 -1.77
CA HIS A 18 -15.04 1.85 -1.43
C HIS A 18 -14.23 1.42 -2.67
N SER A 19 -14.88 0.87 -3.69
CA SER A 19 -14.21 0.53 -4.96
C SER A 19 -13.83 1.78 -5.74
N VAL A 20 -14.65 2.83 -5.71
CA VAL A 20 -14.30 4.14 -6.30
C VAL A 20 -13.03 4.70 -5.64
N ALA A 21 -12.94 4.66 -4.30
CA ALA A 21 -11.76 5.13 -3.58
C ALA A 21 -10.51 4.32 -3.93
N LYS A 22 -10.61 2.98 -3.99
CA LYS A 22 -9.50 2.11 -4.42
C LYS A 22 -9.04 2.42 -5.84
N HIS A 23 -9.96 2.61 -6.77
CA HIS A 23 -9.65 2.95 -8.16
C HIS A 23 -8.94 4.31 -8.29
N ARG A 24 -9.34 5.30 -7.49
CA ARG A 24 -8.67 6.60 -7.44
C ARG A 24 -7.23 6.46 -6.95
N ILE A 25 -7.00 5.71 -5.87
CA ILE A 25 -5.66 5.44 -5.35
C ILE A 25 -4.82 4.68 -6.38
N LEU A 26 -5.38 3.64 -7.02
CA LEU A 26 -4.68 2.89 -8.06
C LEU A 26 -4.26 3.78 -9.23
N LYS A 27 -5.15 4.64 -9.73
CA LYS A 27 -4.83 5.59 -10.82
C LYS A 27 -3.69 6.53 -10.42
N SER A 28 -3.79 7.15 -9.23
CA SER A 28 -2.74 8.04 -8.71
C SER A 28 -1.42 7.31 -8.49
N TYR A 29 -1.47 6.08 -7.99
CA TYR A 29 -0.28 5.26 -7.79
C TYR A 29 0.43 4.94 -9.11
N MET A 30 -0.31 4.53 -10.13
CA MET A 30 0.28 4.24 -11.44
C MET A 30 0.96 5.46 -12.05
N ALA A 31 0.35 6.65 -11.95
CA ALA A 31 0.95 7.89 -12.41
C ALA A 31 2.27 8.19 -11.67
N ALA A 32 2.26 8.12 -10.33
CA ALA A 32 3.43 8.34 -9.49
C ALA A 32 4.53 7.29 -9.74
N TYR A 33 4.15 6.03 -9.93
CA TYR A 33 5.05 4.93 -10.24
C TYR A 33 5.83 5.16 -11.54
N TYR A 34 5.13 5.48 -12.64
CA TYR A 34 5.77 5.76 -13.90
C TYR A 34 6.67 7.01 -13.82
N GLN A 35 6.20 8.07 -13.19
CA GLN A 35 6.99 9.28 -12.99
C GLN A 35 8.28 9.01 -12.20
N THR A 36 8.19 8.22 -11.15
CA THR A 36 9.34 7.89 -10.28
C THR A 36 10.37 7.02 -11.00
N LEU A 37 9.92 6.02 -11.77
CA LEU A 37 10.82 5.03 -12.36
C LEU A 37 11.28 5.40 -13.77
N VAL A 38 10.54 6.24 -14.48
CA VAL A 38 10.82 6.57 -15.89
C VAL A 38 11.06 8.07 -16.09
N GLY A 39 10.34 8.91 -15.33
CA GLY A 39 10.52 10.36 -15.40
C GLY A 39 11.96 10.77 -15.07
N GLY A 40 12.59 11.58 -15.94
CA GLY A 40 13.95 12.07 -15.70
C GLY A 40 15.09 11.04 -15.82
N GLN A 41 14.81 9.77 -16.05
CA GLN A 41 15.84 8.73 -16.19
C GLN A 41 16.27 8.58 -17.66
N PRO A 42 17.59 8.53 -17.95
CA PRO A 42 18.09 8.25 -19.30
C PRO A 42 17.91 6.75 -19.60
N ARG A 43 16.89 6.41 -20.37
CA ARG A 43 16.63 5.04 -20.84
C ARG A 43 15.85 5.04 -22.14
N ASP A 44 16.03 4.00 -22.93
CA ASP A 44 15.34 3.82 -24.21
C ASP A 44 14.06 3.00 -24.04
N GLU A 45 14.03 2.10 -23.06
CA GLU A 45 12.93 1.18 -22.83
C GLU A 45 12.67 0.97 -21.33
N PHE A 46 11.39 0.85 -20.99
CA PHE A 46 10.94 0.48 -19.64
C PHE A 46 10.02 -0.73 -19.70
N LYS A 47 10.42 -1.83 -19.09
CA LYS A 47 9.65 -3.08 -19.04
C LYS A 47 8.89 -3.22 -17.70
N LEU A 48 7.59 -3.51 -17.79
CA LEU A 48 6.73 -3.75 -16.65
C LEU A 48 5.71 -4.84 -16.99
N THR A 49 5.28 -5.60 -16.00
CA THR A 49 4.12 -6.49 -16.10
C THR A 49 3.09 -6.12 -15.05
N LEU A 50 1.87 -5.87 -15.48
CA LEU A 50 0.72 -5.59 -14.62
C LEU A 50 -0.18 -6.81 -14.57
N VAL A 51 -0.46 -7.27 -13.35
CA VAL A 51 -1.26 -8.47 -13.10
C VAL A 51 -2.46 -8.08 -12.25
N ASP A 52 -3.65 -8.15 -12.83
CA ASP A 52 -4.90 -7.99 -12.09
C ASP A 52 -5.49 -9.37 -11.84
N GLY A 53 -5.35 -9.84 -10.60
CA GLY A 53 -5.75 -11.18 -10.18
C GLY A 53 -7.27 -11.37 -10.07
N PHE A 54 -8.05 -10.27 -10.07
CA PHE A 54 -9.49 -10.26 -9.88
C PHE A 54 -10.15 -9.18 -10.75
N ALA A 55 -9.90 -9.24 -12.05
CA ALA A 55 -10.18 -8.17 -13.01
C ALA A 55 -11.66 -7.78 -13.17
N GLY A 56 -12.58 -8.66 -12.77
CA GLY A 56 -14.01 -8.41 -12.87
C GLY A 56 -14.49 -8.13 -14.30
N GLY A 57 -15.57 -7.38 -14.45
CA GLY A 57 -16.12 -7.01 -15.77
C GLY A 57 -15.43 -5.79 -16.41
N GLY A 58 -14.50 -5.15 -15.74
CA GLY A 58 -13.76 -3.98 -16.23
C GLY A 58 -14.56 -2.69 -16.28
N VAL A 59 -15.87 -2.75 -16.13
CA VAL A 59 -16.78 -1.59 -16.12
C VAL A 59 -17.86 -1.77 -15.07
N TYR A 60 -18.34 -0.64 -14.58
CA TYR A 60 -19.41 -0.53 -13.59
C TYR A 60 -20.35 0.63 -13.99
N THR A 61 -21.50 0.72 -13.32
CA THR A 61 -22.39 1.88 -13.40
C THR A 61 -22.28 2.67 -12.08
N HIS A 62 -22.09 3.97 -12.16
CA HIS A 62 -22.09 4.84 -11.00
C HIS A 62 -23.51 5.04 -10.48
N ALA A 63 -23.74 4.77 -9.18
CA ALA A 63 -25.07 4.80 -8.59
C ALA A 63 -25.80 6.15 -8.80
N ASP A 64 -25.10 7.26 -8.56
CA ASP A 64 -25.70 8.60 -8.55
C ASP A 64 -25.92 9.17 -9.94
N THR A 65 -25.08 8.80 -10.92
CA THR A 65 -25.07 9.46 -12.24
C THR A 65 -25.51 8.56 -13.38
N GLY A 66 -25.64 7.25 -13.16
CA GLY A 66 -25.89 6.25 -14.19
C GLY A 66 -24.77 6.12 -15.25
N LYS A 67 -23.66 6.89 -15.10
CA LYS A 67 -22.54 6.85 -16.05
C LYS A 67 -21.66 5.63 -15.82
N LEU A 68 -20.97 5.19 -16.86
CA LEU A 68 -19.99 4.13 -16.74
C LEU A 68 -18.80 4.59 -15.88
N ALA A 69 -18.40 3.73 -14.94
CA ALA A 69 -17.17 3.84 -14.17
C ALA A 69 -16.22 2.71 -14.57
N TYR A 70 -14.94 3.02 -14.74
CA TYR A 70 -13.96 2.05 -15.18
C TYR A 70 -13.36 1.27 -14.02
N GLY A 71 -13.19 -0.02 -14.23
CA GLY A 71 -12.47 -0.92 -13.32
C GLY A 71 -10.96 -0.89 -13.53
N SER A 72 -10.26 -1.60 -12.66
CA SER A 72 -8.80 -1.71 -12.67
C SER A 72 -8.19 -2.02 -14.03
N PRO A 73 -8.72 -2.94 -14.89
CA PRO A 73 -8.12 -3.21 -16.19
C PRO A 73 -8.02 -1.99 -17.10
N ILE A 74 -9.10 -1.19 -17.15
CA ILE A 74 -9.13 0.00 -18.00
C ILE A 74 -8.26 1.10 -17.39
N ILE A 75 -8.32 1.28 -16.07
CA ILE A 75 -7.47 2.26 -15.36
C ILE A 75 -5.99 2.00 -15.66
N LEU A 76 -5.55 0.74 -15.61
CA LEU A 76 -4.15 0.38 -15.88
C LEU A 76 -3.75 0.68 -17.33
N LEU A 77 -4.62 0.39 -18.30
CA LEU A 77 -4.38 0.65 -19.72
C LEU A 77 -4.38 2.14 -20.06
N GLU A 78 -5.25 2.92 -19.41
CA GLU A 78 -5.29 4.37 -19.58
C GLU A 78 -4.09 5.03 -18.92
N ALA A 79 -3.67 4.56 -17.74
CA ALA A 79 -2.48 5.04 -17.06
C ALA A 79 -1.19 4.82 -17.88
N GLU A 80 -1.07 3.72 -18.64
CA GLU A 80 0.02 3.51 -19.60
C GLU A 80 0.06 4.63 -20.65
N LYS A 81 -1.09 4.92 -21.29
CA LYS A 81 -1.18 5.94 -22.33
C LYS A 81 -0.87 7.35 -21.80
N GLU A 82 -1.47 7.69 -20.66
CA GLU A 82 -1.21 8.96 -19.99
C GLU A 82 0.28 9.10 -19.65
N ALA A 83 0.90 8.05 -19.10
CA ALA A 83 2.30 8.05 -18.73
C ALA A 83 3.21 8.17 -19.95
N GLU A 84 2.94 7.43 -21.04
CA GLU A 84 3.72 7.49 -22.27
C GLU A 84 3.73 8.91 -22.87
N PHE A 85 2.55 9.57 -22.84
CA PHE A 85 2.42 10.94 -23.29
C PHE A 85 3.24 11.92 -22.43
N PHE A 86 3.02 11.93 -21.11
CA PHE A 86 3.68 12.89 -20.21
C PHE A 86 5.18 12.68 -20.08
N ILE A 87 5.63 11.43 -20.01
CA ILE A 87 7.06 11.10 -19.88
C ILE A 87 7.85 11.51 -21.13
N ASN A 88 7.25 11.41 -22.30
CA ASN A 88 7.90 11.71 -23.57
C ASN A 88 7.76 13.19 -23.99
N GLN A 89 6.94 13.96 -23.27
CA GLN A 89 6.82 15.39 -23.54
C GLN A 89 8.16 16.11 -23.33
N GLY A 90 8.65 16.76 -24.36
CA GLY A 90 9.93 17.50 -24.34
C GLY A 90 11.20 16.65 -24.39
N ARG A 91 11.10 15.33 -24.55
CA ARG A 91 12.27 14.46 -24.76
C ARG A 91 12.70 14.44 -26.23
N SER A 92 14.00 14.57 -26.46
CA SER A 92 14.59 14.39 -27.81
C SER A 92 14.52 12.93 -28.26
N LYS A 93 14.62 11.98 -27.32
CA LYS A 93 14.51 10.54 -27.56
C LYS A 93 13.41 9.95 -26.70
N PRO A 94 12.29 9.51 -27.30
CA PRO A 94 11.19 8.92 -26.55
C PRO A 94 11.60 7.62 -25.85
N VAL A 95 11.04 7.38 -24.66
CA VAL A 95 11.14 6.11 -23.94
C VAL A 95 10.00 5.23 -24.39
N ARG A 96 10.29 4.00 -24.78
CA ARG A 96 9.28 3.00 -25.10
C ARG A 96 8.82 2.29 -23.82
N LEU A 97 7.51 2.31 -23.56
CA LEU A 97 6.91 1.53 -22.49
C LEU A 97 6.54 0.15 -23.02
N ASP A 98 7.27 -0.89 -22.61
CA ASP A 98 6.96 -2.30 -22.91
C ASP A 98 6.17 -2.89 -21.73
N ILE A 99 4.84 -2.70 -21.76
CA ILE A 99 3.95 -3.12 -20.69
C ILE A 99 3.18 -4.37 -21.10
N GLY A 100 3.26 -5.43 -20.29
CA GLY A 100 2.44 -6.63 -20.42
C GLY A 100 1.34 -6.67 -19.38
N TYR A 101 0.19 -7.20 -19.75
CA TYR A 101 -1.00 -7.28 -18.90
C TYR A 101 -1.50 -8.70 -18.76
N PHE A 102 -1.81 -9.10 -17.54
CA PHE A 102 -2.59 -10.30 -17.22
C PHE A 102 -3.85 -9.87 -16.49
N PHE A 103 -5.00 -10.03 -17.13
CA PHE A 103 -6.32 -9.81 -16.53
C PHE A 103 -6.96 -11.17 -16.27
N ILE A 104 -7.21 -11.47 -15.00
CA ILE A 104 -7.64 -12.79 -14.55
C ILE A 104 -9.03 -12.65 -13.94
N GLU A 105 -9.99 -13.42 -14.46
CA GLU A 105 -11.35 -13.50 -13.90
C GLU A 105 -11.87 -14.92 -14.06
N SER A 106 -12.17 -15.56 -12.95
CA SER A 106 -12.62 -16.97 -12.94
C SER A 106 -14.07 -17.15 -13.42
N ARG A 107 -14.93 -16.15 -13.21
CA ARG A 107 -16.36 -16.22 -13.51
C ARG A 107 -16.64 -15.87 -14.98
N ARG A 108 -17.62 -16.56 -15.54
CA ARG A 108 -17.94 -16.46 -16.99
C ARG A 108 -18.45 -15.06 -17.40
N ASN A 109 -19.42 -14.53 -16.69
CA ASN A 109 -20.09 -13.29 -17.11
C ASN A 109 -19.14 -12.07 -17.09
N PRO A 110 -18.43 -11.78 -15.97
CA PRO A 110 -17.49 -10.67 -15.96
C PRO A 110 -16.33 -10.88 -16.94
N PHE A 111 -15.82 -12.12 -17.11
CA PHE A 111 -14.81 -12.42 -18.13
C PHE A 111 -15.26 -12.04 -19.55
N LEU A 112 -16.48 -12.42 -19.95
CA LEU A 112 -17.02 -12.09 -21.27
C LEU A 112 -17.25 -10.60 -21.43
N LEU A 113 -17.77 -9.93 -20.40
CA LEU A 113 -17.96 -8.47 -20.40
C LEU A 113 -16.63 -7.75 -20.52
N LEU A 114 -15.61 -8.13 -19.73
CA LEU A 114 -14.27 -7.55 -19.80
C LEU A 114 -13.68 -7.65 -21.21
N LYS A 115 -13.74 -8.85 -21.79
CA LYS A 115 -13.21 -9.08 -23.15
C LYS A 115 -13.90 -8.18 -24.18
N ARG A 116 -15.24 -8.10 -24.13
CA ARG A 116 -16.03 -7.24 -25.02
C ARG A 116 -15.69 -5.76 -24.82
N THR A 117 -15.67 -5.30 -23.57
CA THR A 117 -15.37 -3.90 -23.25
C THR A 117 -13.97 -3.47 -23.72
N LEU A 118 -12.96 -4.30 -23.53
CA LEU A 118 -11.61 -4.01 -24.00
C LEU A 118 -11.54 -4.01 -25.54
N GLN A 119 -12.29 -4.87 -26.21
CA GLN A 119 -12.37 -4.87 -27.66
C GLN A 119 -13.04 -3.62 -28.20
N GLU A 120 -14.17 -3.22 -27.62
CA GLU A 120 -14.91 -1.97 -27.96
C GLU A 120 -14.06 -0.71 -27.75
N LYS A 121 -13.16 -0.73 -26.75
CA LYS A 121 -12.19 0.35 -26.48
C LYS A 121 -10.94 0.31 -27.37
N GLY A 122 -10.88 -0.58 -28.35
CA GLY A 122 -9.80 -0.64 -29.34
C GLY A 122 -8.56 -1.43 -28.89
N TYR A 123 -8.61 -2.16 -27.78
CA TYR A 123 -7.48 -2.97 -27.32
C TYR A 123 -7.41 -4.37 -27.94
N GLY A 124 -8.36 -4.73 -28.81
CA GLY A 124 -8.46 -6.07 -29.40
C GLY A 124 -7.20 -6.54 -30.10
N ALA A 125 -6.49 -5.66 -30.81
CA ALA A 125 -5.24 -5.97 -31.49
C ALA A 125 -4.08 -6.36 -30.54
N ARG A 126 -4.19 -6.03 -29.26
CA ARG A 126 -3.20 -6.38 -28.23
C ARG A 126 -3.47 -7.73 -27.56
N PHE A 127 -4.60 -8.39 -27.85
CA PHE A 127 -4.95 -9.66 -27.24
C PHE A 127 -4.02 -10.78 -27.72
N GLY A 128 -3.58 -11.62 -26.79
CA GLY A 128 -2.62 -12.69 -27.06
C GLY A 128 -1.16 -12.21 -27.20
N SER A 129 -0.93 -10.90 -27.34
CA SER A 129 0.40 -10.31 -27.34
C SER A 129 0.71 -9.64 -26.00
N SER A 130 0.50 -8.34 -25.85
CA SER A 130 0.74 -7.63 -24.59
C SER A 130 -0.41 -7.73 -23.60
N ILE A 131 -1.62 -8.10 -24.01
CA ILE A 131 -2.78 -8.29 -23.13
C ILE A 131 -3.22 -9.76 -23.15
N GLN A 132 -3.18 -10.40 -21.98
CA GLN A 132 -3.66 -11.74 -21.73
C GLN A 132 -4.91 -11.66 -20.84
N ILE A 133 -6.07 -12.11 -21.34
CA ILE A 133 -7.30 -12.21 -20.56
C ILE A 133 -7.55 -13.68 -20.28
N LEU A 134 -7.55 -14.08 -19.00
CA LEU A 134 -7.53 -15.48 -18.61
C LEU A 134 -8.75 -15.84 -17.75
N LYS A 135 -9.54 -16.83 -18.19
CA LYS A 135 -10.67 -17.36 -17.44
C LYS A 135 -10.19 -18.48 -16.50
N ARG A 136 -9.55 -18.10 -15.42
CA ARG A 136 -8.96 -18.98 -14.40
C ARG A 136 -9.01 -18.29 -13.04
N SER A 137 -8.72 -19.02 -11.96
CA SER A 137 -8.37 -18.37 -10.69
C SER A 137 -6.93 -17.89 -10.71
N PHE A 138 -6.63 -16.84 -9.92
CA PHE A 138 -5.27 -16.31 -9.84
C PHE A 138 -4.29 -17.37 -9.28
N GLU A 139 -4.71 -18.12 -8.28
CA GLU A 139 -3.89 -19.14 -7.63
C GLU A 139 -3.43 -20.23 -8.63
N GLU A 140 -4.33 -20.68 -9.52
CA GLU A 140 -4.03 -21.73 -10.52
C GLU A 140 -2.93 -21.33 -11.51
N ILE A 141 -2.79 -20.05 -11.82
CA ILE A 141 -1.92 -19.57 -12.91
C ILE A 141 -0.76 -18.68 -12.46
N ALA A 142 -0.69 -18.38 -11.18
CA ALA A 142 0.33 -17.47 -10.64
C ALA A 142 1.76 -17.93 -10.99
N ASP A 143 2.05 -19.21 -10.91
CA ASP A 143 3.37 -19.78 -11.23
C ASP A 143 3.77 -19.56 -12.69
N ASP A 144 2.85 -19.70 -13.61
CA ASP A 144 3.11 -19.46 -15.02
C ASP A 144 3.32 -17.97 -15.31
N ILE A 145 2.59 -17.11 -14.61
CA ILE A 145 2.75 -15.66 -14.70
C ILE A 145 4.13 -15.26 -14.16
N ILE A 146 4.54 -15.77 -13.00
CA ILE A 146 5.87 -15.52 -12.41
C ILE A 146 6.97 -15.89 -13.43
N LYS A 147 6.92 -17.08 -14.03
CA LYS A 147 7.89 -17.50 -15.06
C LYS A 147 7.92 -16.55 -16.26
N LYS A 148 6.76 -16.09 -16.74
CA LYS A 148 6.68 -15.13 -17.85
C LYS A 148 7.27 -13.77 -17.48
N ILE A 149 7.04 -13.29 -16.25
CA ILE A 149 7.64 -12.04 -15.73
C ILE A 149 9.17 -12.17 -15.65
N GLN A 150 9.68 -13.28 -15.11
CA GLN A 150 11.13 -13.54 -15.06
C GLN A 150 11.75 -13.51 -16.46
N LYS A 151 11.09 -14.13 -17.46
CA LYS A 151 11.56 -14.11 -18.84
C LYS A 151 11.58 -12.69 -19.43
N LYS A 152 10.55 -11.87 -19.15
CA LYS A 152 10.44 -10.50 -19.65
C LYS A 152 11.40 -9.54 -18.93
N SER A 153 11.59 -9.68 -17.63
CA SER A 153 12.41 -8.83 -16.77
C SER A 153 13.34 -9.68 -15.88
N PRO A 154 14.41 -10.30 -16.47
CA PRO A 154 15.22 -11.31 -15.78
C PRO A 154 15.94 -10.81 -14.53
N ARG A 155 16.34 -9.53 -14.49
CA ARG A 155 17.11 -8.95 -13.38
C ARG A 155 16.25 -8.63 -12.17
N ASN A 156 15.09 -8.01 -12.40
CA ASN A 156 14.29 -7.42 -11.30
C ASN A 156 12.90 -8.03 -11.17
N GLY A 157 12.38 -8.72 -12.20
CA GLY A 157 11.00 -9.23 -12.19
C GLY A 157 9.97 -8.11 -12.01
N ARG A 158 10.21 -6.91 -12.59
CA ARG A 158 9.39 -5.72 -12.35
C ARG A 158 7.95 -5.95 -12.72
N SER A 159 7.09 -5.89 -11.73
CA SER A 159 5.67 -6.18 -11.86
C SER A 159 4.85 -5.54 -10.74
N ILE A 160 3.58 -5.28 -11.01
CA ILE A 160 2.61 -4.89 -9.98
C ILE A 160 1.45 -5.88 -10.04
N PHE A 161 1.14 -6.49 -8.90
CA PHE A 161 0.00 -7.38 -8.73
C PHE A 161 -1.11 -6.64 -7.99
N ILE A 162 -2.26 -6.51 -8.63
CA ILE A 162 -3.48 -5.98 -8.04
C ILE A 162 -4.32 -7.19 -7.62
N LEU A 163 -4.41 -7.41 -6.31
CA LEU A 163 -5.10 -8.54 -5.71
C LEU A 163 -6.33 -8.05 -4.93
N ASP A 164 -7.28 -7.45 -5.69
CA ASP A 164 -8.56 -6.96 -5.14
C ASP A 164 -9.54 -8.10 -4.97
N GLN A 165 -9.20 -9.03 -4.08
CA GLN A 165 -10.00 -10.21 -3.80
C GLN A 165 -11.35 -9.85 -3.18
N PHE A 166 -12.38 -10.60 -3.55
CA PHE A 166 -13.66 -10.52 -2.87
C PHE A 166 -13.58 -11.25 -1.52
N GLY A 167 -13.58 -10.46 -0.43
CA GLY A 167 -13.40 -11.00 0.92
C GLY A 167 -11.93 -10.98 1.38
N TYR A 168 -11.44 -12.09 1.93
CA TYR A 168 -10.14 -12.14 2.62
C TYR A 168 -9.39 -13.48 2.46
N SER A 169 -9.90 -14.43 1.69
CA SER A 169 -9.37 -15.80 1.73
C SER A 169 -9.02 -16.39 0.36
N ALA A 170 -8.94 -15.57 -0.69
CA ALA A 170 -8.69 -16.07 -2.04
C ALA A 170 -7.20 -16.15 -2.40
N VAL A 171 -6.32 -15.46 -1.65
CA VAL A 171 -4.88 -15.45 -1.92
C VAL A 171 -4.11 -15.86 -0.67
N PRO A 172 -3.47 -17.05 -0.65
CA PRO A 172 -2.63 -17.50 0.45
C PRO A 172 -1.39 -16.63 0.61
N THR A 173 -0.92 -16.43 1.84
CA THR A 173 0.29 -15.64 2.12
C THR A 173 1.56 -16.28 1.55
N SER A 174 1.60 -17.61 1.45
CA SER A 174 2.71 -18.33 0.80
C SER A 174 2.87 -17.96 -0.67
N LEU A 175 1.75 -17.75 -1.39
CA LEU A 175 1.79 -17.32 -2.78
C LEU A 175 2.31 -15.88 -2.90
N ILE A 176 1.89 -14.98 -2.02
CA ILE A 176 2.40 -13.60 -1.93
C ILE A 176 3.90 -13.63 -1.65
N ARG A 177 4.32 -14.41 -0.65
CA ARG A 177 5.74 -14.60 -0.31
C ARG A 177 6.54 -15.11 -1.50
N LYS A 178 6.03 -16.11 -2.22
CA LYS A 178 6.65 -16.65 -3.43
C LYS A 178 6.87 -15.58 -4.49
N ILE A 179 5.86 -14.75 -4.75
CA ILE A 179 5.96 -13.63 -5.71
C ILE A 179 7.08 -12.66 -5.29
N LEU A 180 7.04 -12.16 -4.05
CA LEU A 180 7.99 -11.17 -3.55
C LEU A 180 9.42 -11.71 -3.44
N TYR A 181 9.59 -13.00 -3.14
CA TYR A 181 10.89 -13.65 -3.10
C TYR A 181 11.48 -13.89 -4.50
N THR A 182 10.63 -14.34 -5.43
CA THR A 182 11.05 -14.72 -6.79
C THR A 182 11.25 -13.51 -7.71
N LEU A 183 10.52 -12.43 -7.46
CA LEU A 183 10.51 -11.21 -8.26
C LEU A 183 10.86 -10.01 -7.35
N PRO A 184 12.15 -9.69 -7.16
CA PRO A 184 12.57 -8.63 -6.23
C PRO A 184 12.01 -7.23 -6.56
N GLY A 185 11.65 -6.98 -7.81
CA GLY A 185 11.00 -5.74 -8.26
C GLY A 185 9.48 -5.84 -8.34
N ALA A 186 8.88 -6.87 -7.74
CA ALA A 186 7.43 -6.96 -7.67
C ALA A 186 6.88 -6.11 -6.53
N GLU A 187 5.70 -5.57 -6.77
CA GLU A 187 4.87 -4.87 -5.80
C GLU A 187 3.48 -5.48 -5.80
N ILE A 188 2.85 -5.51 -4.64
CA ILE A 188 1.52 -6.08 -4.49
C ILE A 188 0.60 -5.06 -3.83
N ILE A 189 -0.55 -4.82 -4.46
CA ILE A 189 -1.65 -4.05 -3.90
C ILE A 189 -2.74 -5.06 -3.55
N LEU A 190 -2.88 -5.34 -2.26
CA LEU A 190 -3.80 -6.34 -1.71
C LEU A 190 -4.98 -5.66 -1.03
N THR A 191 -6.20 -6.04 -1.39
CA THR A 191 -7.40 -5.67 -0.65
C THR A 191 -7.79 -6.80 0.30
N PHE A 192 -8.06 -6.45 1.55
CA PHE A 192 -8.50 -7.38 2.58
C PHE A 192 -9.73 -6.82 3.31
N ALA A 193 -10.86 -7.52 3.21
CA ALA A 193 -12.13 -7.11 3.83
C ALA A 193 -12.13 -7.44 5.33
N VAL A 194 -11.44 -6.63 6.14
CA VAL A 194 -11.22 -6.88 7.56
C VAL A 194 -12.53 -6.89 8.36
N ASP A 195 -13.45 -6.00 8.07
CA ASP A 195 -14.74 -5.93 8.75
C ASP A 195 -15.59 -7.18 8.51
N SER A 196 -15.61 -7.67 7.27
CA SER A 196 -16.28 -8.93 6.97
C SER A 196 -15.65 -10.10 7.73
N PHE A 197 -14.32 -10.11 7.80
CA PHE A 197 -13.58 -11.12 8.55
C PHE A 197 -13.96 -11.11 10.04
N LEU A 198 -14.06 -9.93 10.67
CA LEU A 198 -14.36 -9.77 12.08
C LEU A 198 -15.85 -9.94 12.42
N ASN A 199 -16.76 -9.43 11.57
CA ASN A 199 -18.20 -9.48 11.82
C ASN A 199 -18.78 -10.88 11.72
N PHE A 200 -18.27 -11.70 10.81
CA PHE A 200 -18.69 -13.09 10.63
C PHE A 200 -17.82 -14.08 11.43
N ALA A 201 -16.89 -13.57 12.24
CA ALA A 201 -16.00 -14.39 13.02
C ALA A 201 -16.76 -15.04 14.21
N ASN A 202 -16.95 -16.34 14.13
CA ASN A 202 -17.06 -17.22 15.29
C ASN A 202 -15.76 -18.05 15.37
N ASP A 203 -15.48 -18.67 16.51
CA ASP A 203 -14.20 -19.37 16.73
C ASP A 203 -13.87 -20.37 15.60
N LYS A 204 -14.86 -21.11 15.11
CA LYS A 204 -14.68 -22.09 14.03
C LYS A 204 -14.38 -21.43 12.68
N ASN A 205 -15.18 -20.43 12.29
CA ASN A 205 -15.01 -19.73 11.01
C ASN A 205 -13.73 -18.91 10.98
N PHE A 206 -13.39 -18.28 12.11
CA PHE A 206 -12.17 -17.48 12.27
C PHE A 206 -10.93 -18.35 12.05
N THR A 207 -10.82 -19.45 12.80
CA THR A 207 -9.70 -20.39 12.65
C THR A 207 -9.61 -20.99 11.25
N THR A 208 -10.76 -21.34 10.63
CA THR A 208 -10.79 -21.87 9.27
C THR A 208 -10.30 -20.82 8.24
N SER A 209 -10.68 -19.58 8.43
CA SER A 209 -10.26 -18.47 7.54
C SER A 209 -8.78 -18.17 7.68
N LEU A 210 -8.25 -18.13 8.91
CA LEU A 210 -6.81 -18.00 9.15
C LEU A 210 -6.00 -19.12 8.50
N LYS A 211 -6.48 -20.36 8.59
CA LYS A 211 -5.83 -21.51 7.93
C LYS A 211 -5.80 -21.37 6.41
N LYS A 212 -6.89 -20.88 5.78
CA LYS A 212 -6.96 -20.68 4.33
C LYS A 212 -5.94 -19.67 3.82
N ILE A 213 -5.68 -18.61 4.58
CA ILE A 213 -4.67 -17.60 4.25
C ILE A 213 -3.31 -17.92 4.86
N GLU A 214 -3.17 -19.09 5.50
CA GLU A 214 -1.93 -19.60 6.10
C GLU A 214 -1.35 -18.69 7.19
N ILE A 215 -2.23 -18.02 7.95
CA ILE A 215 -1.85 -17.24 9.11
C ILE A 215 -2.01 -18.12 10.35
N PRO A 216 -1.00 -18.22 11.22
CA PRO A 216 -1.09 -18.97 12.46
C PRO A 216 -2.13 -18.36 13.41
N ASN A 217 -2.51 -19.11 14.44
CA ASN A 217 -3.46 -18.62 15.43
C ASN A 217 -2.92 -17.40 16.16
N ILE A 218 -3.51 -16.23 15.89
CA ILE A 218 -3.14 -14.94 16.47
C ILE A 218 -3.76 -14.68 17.84
N LEU A 219 -4.58 -15.59 18.35
CA LEU A 219 -5.31 -15.41 19.60
C LEU A 219 -4.53 -15.84 20.86
N ALA A 220 -3.27 -16.26 20.68
CA ALA A 220 -2.39 -16.69 21.79
C ALA A 220 -3.03 -17.74 22.72
N GLY A 221 -3.75 -18.71 22.16
CA GLY A 221 -4.41 -19.79 22.90
C GLY A 221 -5.77 -19.43 23.49
N ARG A 222 -6.20 -18.18 23.40
CA ARG A 222 -7.55 -17.75 23.83
C ARG A 222 -8.59 -18.01 22.74
N SER A 223 -9.86 -18.14 23.15
CA SER A 223 -10.97 -18.12 22.18
C SER A 223 -11.34 -16.68 21.79
N LEU A 224 -11.90 -16.50 20.60
CA LEU A 224 -12.43 -15.20 20.18
C LEU A 224 -13.52 -14.69 21.15
N ARG A 225 -14.30 -15.61 21.74
CA ARG A 225 -15.33 -15.30 22.73
C ARG A 225 -14.73 -14.72 24.00
N GLU A 226 -13.63 -15.29 24.50
CA GLU A 226 -12.91 -14.79 25.68
C GLU A 226 -12.34 -13.40 25.41
N ILE A 227 -11.75 -13.17 24.25
CA ILE A 227 -11.21 -11.86 23.86
C ILE A 227 -12.33 -10.82 23.77
N LYS A 228 -13.45 -11.16 23.13
CA LYS A 228 -14.62 -10.27 23.04
C LYS A 228 -15.23 -9.93 24.40
N ALA A 229 -15.15 -10.85 25.37
CA ALA A 229 -15.67 -10.64 26.72
C ALA A 229 -14.72 -9.85 27.63
N SER A 230 -13.41 -9.96 27.42
CA SER A 230 -12.38 -9.37 28.29
C SER A 230 -11.91 -7.98 27.84
N ASP A 231 -12.18 -7.60 26.58
CA ASP A 231 -11.62 -6.37 26.00
C ASP A 231 -12.67 -5.61 25.18
N THR A 232 -12.99 -4.40 25.60
CA THR A 232 -13.90 -3.50 24.86
C THR A 232 -13.34 -3.10 23.50
N GLN A 233 -12.02 -3.15 23.33
CA GLN A 233 -11.31 -2.85 22.07
C GLN A 233 -10.81 -4.10 21.35
N TRP A 234 -11.42 -5.23 21.59
CA TRP A 234 -11.05 -6.51 21.00
C TRP A 234 -10.85 -6.46 19.46
N ARG A 235 -11.64 -5.63 18.76
CA ARG A 235 -11.53 -5.48 17.30
C ARG A 235 -10.16 -4.91 16.93
N LEU A 236 -9.69 -3.90 17.65
CA LEU A 236 -8.41 -3.26 17.43
C LEU A 236 -7.25 -4.23 17.68
N PHE A 237 -7.34 -4.95 18.80
CA PHE A 237 -6.35 -6.00 19.13
C PHE A 237 -6.24 -7.04 18.02
N ILE A 238 -7.37 -7.59 17.57
CA ILE A 238 -7.38 -8.59 16.50
C ILE A 238 -6.86 -7.99 15.19
N GLN A 239 -7.28 -6.77 14.84
CA GLN A 239 -6.83 -6.12 13.60
C GLN A 239 -5.32 -5.89 13.59
N SER A 240 -4.74 -5.33 14.65
CA SER A 240 -3.30 -5.07 14.73
C SER A 240 -2.49 -6.35 14.69
N THR A 241 -2.91 -7.38 15.43
CA THR A 241 -2.22 -8.68 15.45
C THR A 241 -2.33 -9.40 14.11
N LEU A 242 -3.53 -9.40 13.51
CA LEU A 242 -3.77 -9.97 12.18
C LEU A 242 -2.92 -9.28 11.12
N TYR A 243 -2.86 -7.96 11.15
CA TYR A 243 -2.09 -7.19 10.20
C TYR A 243 -0.58 -7.48 10.28
N LYS A 244 -0.02 -7.41 11.49
CA LYS A 244 1.42 -7.72 11.73
C LYS A 244 1.75 -9.12 11.24
N GLU A 245 0.91 -10.10 11.54
CA GLU A 245 1.12 -11.47 11.13
C GLU A 245 0.95 -11.69 9.62
N LEU A 246 -0.06 -11.05 9.01
CA LEU A 246 -0.28 -11.09 7.56
C LEU A 246 0.96 -10.60 6.81
N VAL A 247 1.48 -9.43 7.16
CA VAL A 247 2.67 -8.86 6.52
C VAL A 247 3.89 -9.74 6.74
N ARG A 248 4.09 -10.25 7.96
CA ARG A 248 5.19 -11.16 8.29
C ARG A 248 5.14 -12.43 7.45
N GLN A 249 3.96 -13.04 7.28
CA GLN A 249 3.77 -14.24 6.48
C GLN A 249 3.96 -13.96 4.99
N CYS A 250 3.58 -12.78 4.50
CA CYS A 250 3.83 -12.37 3.12
C CYS A 250 5.32 -12.14 2.80
N GLY A 251 6.17 -11.91 3.80
CA GLY A 251 7.60 -11.70 3.61
C GLY A 251 7.97 -10.39 2.92
N ALA A 252 7.12 -9.38 3.01
CA ALA A 252 7.40 -8.04 2.52
C ALA A 252 8.36 -7.30 3.48
N LYS A 253 9.36 -6.62 2.93
CA LYS A 253 10.27 -5.76 3.72
C LYS A 253 9.63 -4.41 4.03
N HIS A 254 8.85 -3.89 3.10
CA HIS A 254 8.21 -2.58 3.21
C HIS A 254 6.73 -2.69 2.85
N TYR A 255 5.90 -1.97 3.59
CA TYR A 255 4.46 -2.05 3.46
C TYR A 255 3.75 -0.76 3.90
N THR A 256 2.53 -0.56 3.40
CA THR A 256 1.63 0.48 3.87
C THR A 256 0.34 -0.16 4.41
N PRO A 257 -0.09 0.17 5.61
CA PRO A 257 -1.25 -0.45 6.28
C PRO A 257 -2.51 0.41 6.17
N PHE A 258 -2.83 0.99 5.04
CA PHE A 258 -3.87 2.00 4.98
C PHE A 258 -5.25 1.40 4.73
N PHE A 259 -6.25 2.00 5.36
CA PHE A 259 -7.63 1.59 5.23
C PHE A 259 -8.34 2.42 4.15
N VAL A 260 -9.28 1.79 3.47
CA VAL A 260 -10.28 2.51 2.68
C VAL A 260 -11.59 2.38 3.42
N ARG A 261 -12.07 3.48 4.01
CA ARG A 261 -13.35 3.51 4.70
C ARG A 261 -14.47 3.90 3.75
N ASN A 262 -15.60 3.21 3.91
CA ASN A 262 -16.84 3.68 3.31
C ASN A 262 -17.43 4.81 4.18
N LYS A 263 -17.62 6.01 3.63
CA LYS A 263 -18.26 7.15 4.33
C LYS A 263 -19.65 6.83 4.89
N GLN A 264 -20.30 5.77 4.40
CA GLN A 264 -21.62 5.30 4.88
C GLN A 264 -21.54 4.32 6.06
N GLY A 265 -20.36 4.08 6.63
CA GLY A 265 -20.21 3.41 7.93
C GLY A 265 -20.20 1.89 7.92
N HIS A 266 -20.24 1.22 6.79
CA HIS A 266 -20.20 -0.24 6.71
C HIS A 266 -19.07 -0.74 5.81
N GLY A 267 -18.14 -1.50 6.39
CA GLY A 267 -17.10 -2.24 5.69
C GLY A 267 -15.79 -1.50 5.53
N ASP A 268 -14.91 -1.62 6.52
CA ASP A 268 -13.53 -1.19 6.37
C ASP A 268 -12.74 -2.23 5.57
N TYR A 269 -11.96 -1.75 4.62
CA TYR A 269 -11.06 -2.56 3.81
C TYR A 269 -9.63 -2.10 4.05
N TRP A 270 -8.73 -3.04 4.28
CA TRP A 270 -7.31 -2.76 4.15
C TRP A 270 -6.92 -2.71 2.68
N LEU A 271 -6.27 -1.63 2.30
CA LEU A 271 -5.52 -1.53 1.06
C LEU A 271 -4.04 -1.62 1.43
N ILE A 272 -3.49 -2.80 1.32
CA ILE A 272 -2.13 -3.11 1.73
C ILE A 272 -1.23 -3.08 0.51
N HIS A 273 -0.23 -2.23 0.51
CA HIS A 273 0.85 -2.28 -0.47
C HIS A 273 2.05 -2.99 0.13
N LEU A 274 2.58 -3.97 -0.58
CA LEU A 274 3.71 -4.79 -0.16
C LEU A 274 4.83 -4.69 -1.20
N SER A 275 6.08 -4.49 -0.75
CA SER A 275 7.24 -4.38 -1.63
C SER A 275 8.53 -4.83 -0.94
N GLN A 276 9.59 -5.00 -1.73
CA GLN A 276 10.94 -5.30 -1.24
C GLN A 276 11.82 -4.05 -1.16
N HIS A 277 11.29 -2.86 -1.53
CA HIS A 277 12.04 -1.61 -1.57
C HIS A 277 11.28 -0.47 -0.91
N PHE A 278 11.94 0.26 0.01
CA PHE A 278 11.34 1.38 0.75
C PHE A 278 10.80 2.50 -0.16
N ARG A 279 11.45 2.72 -1.32
CA ARG A 279 11.00 3.74 -2.28
C ARG A 279 9.61 3.46 -2.85
N ALA A 280 9.27 2.19 -3.09
CA ALA A 280 7.94 1.80 -3.54
C ALA A 280 6.88 2.09 -2.47
N ARG A 281 7.21 1.76 -1.21
CA ARG A 281 6.39 2.11 -0.03
C ARG A 281 6.21 3.62 0.07
N ASP A 282 7.27 4.39 -0.11
CA ASP A 282 7.24 5.85 -0.05
C ASP A 282 6.29 6.45 -1.10
N VAL A 283 6.41 6.01 -2.34
CA VAL A 283 5.50 6.44 -3.43
C VAL A 283 4.04 6.15 -3.09
N MET A 284 3.72 4.96 -2.56
CA MET A 284 2.35 4.64 -2.16
C MET A 284 1.88 5.51 -0.99
N THR A 285 2.73 5.77 -0.02
CA THR A 285 2.41 6.64 1.11
C THR A 285 2.10 8.06 0.64
N GLU A 286 2.94 8.61 -0.23
CA GLU A 286 2.74 9.94 -0.80
C GLU A 286 1.41 10.04 -1.56
N VAL A 287 1.04 8.98 -2.30
CA VAL A 287 -0.27 8.89 -2.96
C VAL A 287 -1.43 8.96 -1.95
N HIS A 288 -1.31 8.31 -0.80
CA HIS A 288 -2.33 8.41 0.26
C HIS A 288 -2.43 9.83 0.82
N TRP A 289 -1.30 10.50 1.07
CA TRP A 289 -1.29 11.90 1.50
C TRP A 289 -1.92 12.83 0.45
N GLN A 290 -1.55 12.70 -0.81
CA GLN A 290 -2.10 13.53 -1.90
C GLN A 290 -3.60 13.32 -2.14
N ASN A 291 -4.11 12.13 -1.88
CA ASN A 291 -5.53 11.81 -2.02
C ASN A 291 -6.34 12.04 -0.75
N GLN A 292 -5.71 12.53 0.33
CA GLN A 292 -6.34 12.69 1.64
C GLN A 292 -7.12 11.43 2.02
N ASN A 293 -6.46 10.28 1.89
CA ASN A 293 -7.08 9.01 2.18
C ASN A 293 -7.38 8.90 3.67
N TYR A 294 -8.58 8.40 3.98
CA TYR A 294 -8.97 8.18 5.36
C TYR A 294 -8.27 6.94 5.91
N PHE A 295 -7.64 7.09 7.06
CA PHE A 295 -6.91 6.03 7.73
C PHE A 295 -7.25 6.01 9.23
N ILE A 296 -7.74 4.87 9.72
CA ILE A 296 -7.83 4.64 11.16
C ILE A 296 -6.51 3.98 11.57
N HIS A 297 -5.68 4.70 12.31
CA HIS A 297 -4.55 4.11 12.99
C HIS A 297 -4.79 4.10 14.49
N TYR A 298 -4.20 3.13 15.14
CA TYR A 298 -4.42 2.86 16.55
C TYR A 298 -3.21 3.24 17.41
N GLY A 299 -2.20 3.84 16.82
CA GLY A 299 -0.98 4.30 17.46
C GLY A 299 -0.72 5.78 17.24
N GLY A 300 0.48 6.22 17.56
CA GLY A 300 0.93 7.61 17.39
C GLY A 300 1.12 8.01 15.93
N ALA A 301 1.18 9.30 15.67
CA ALA A 301 1.46 9.88 14.36
C ALA A 301 2.94 9.68 13.90
N GLY A 302 3.82 9.16 14.77
CA GLY A 302 5.24 8.95 14.56
C GLY A 302 5.64 7.49 14.33
N LEU A 303 6.76 7.07 14.97
CA LEU A 303 7.38 5.74 14.77
C LEU A 303 6.70 4.61 15.54
N ASN A 304 5.64 4.87 16.24
CA ASN A 304 4.90 3.90 17.05
C ASN A 304 3.46 3.71 16.57
N MET A 305 3.24 3.86 15.28
CA MET A 305 1.93 3.72 14.65
C MET A 305 1.22 2.40 15.00
N PHE A 306 1.97 1.33 15.26
CA PHE A 306 1.45 0.01 15.61
C PHE A 306 1.70 -0.42 17.06
N ASP A 307 2.30 0.44 17.89
CA ASP A 307 2.58 0.10 19.28
C ASP A 307 1.31 0.24 20.11
N MET A 308 0.67 -0.90 20.34
CA MET A 308 -0.39 -1.08 21.32
C MET A 308 0.15 -1.67 22.63
N LEU A 309 1.46 -1.65 22.84
CA LEU A 309 2.10 -2.13 24.06
C LEU A 309 1.82 -1.15 25.20
N GLY A 310 0.95 -1.56 26.13
CA GLY A 310 0.64 -0.79 27.34
C GLY A 310 -0.61 0.06 27.25
N TYR A 311 -1.59 -0.34 26.43
CA TYR A 311 -2.91 0.27 26.46
C TYR A 311 -3.51 0.17 27.87
N ASP A 312 -3.56 1.31 28.57
CA ASP A 312 -4.28 1.46 29.82
C ASP A 312 -5.60 2.22 29.56
N PRO A 313 -6.76 1.53 29.65
CA PRO A 313 -8.07 2.17 29.45
C PRO A 313 -8.32 3.36 30.37
N GLN A 314 -7.61 3.46 31.52
CA GLN A 314 -7.79 4.53 32.49
C GLN A 314 -7.05 5.82 32.12
N HIS A 315 -6.01 5.76 31.32
CA HIS A 315 -5.27 6.93 30.81
C HIS A 315 -5.83 7.50 29.51
N ASP A 316 -6.85 6.89 28.92
CA ASP A 316 -7.32 7.12 27.57
C ASP A 316 -8.45 8.16 27.42
N SER A 317 -8.68 8.99 28.42
CA SER A 317 -9.64 10.11 28.29
C SER A 317 -9.22 11.17 27.25
N GLY A 318 -7.93 11.21 26.89
CA GLY A 318 -7.38 12.05 25.81
C GLY A 318 -7.45 11.40 24.42
N LEU A 319 -7.26 10.08 24.34
CA LEU A 319 -7.27 9.31 23.11
C LEU A 319 -8.68 8.98 22.61
N LYS A 320 -9.70 8.98 23.47
CA LYS A 320 -11.11 8.80 23.07
C LYS A 320 -11.58 9.82 22.03
N ARG A 321 -11.01 11.02 22.01
CA ARG A 321 -11.29 12.03 20.98
C ARG A 321 -10.54 11.79 19.66
N GLN A 322 -9.38 11.12 19.70
CA GLN A 322 -8.61 10.78 18.51
C GLN A 322 -9.04 9.45 17.87
N SER A 323 -9.54 8.47 18.65
CA SER A 323 -10.05 7.20 18.11
C SER A 323 -11.41 7.31 17.41
N GLU A 324 -12.19 8.39 17.68
CA GLU A 324 -13.43 8.70 16.97
C GLU A 324 -13.20 9.52 15.69
N LEU A 325 -12.09 10.24 15.59
CA LEU A 325 -11.68 11.05 14.44
C LEU A 325 -10.54 10.33 13.72
N GLY A 326 -10.83 9.37 12.87
CA GLY A 326 -9.78 8.68 12.12
C GLY A 326 -8.72 9.63 11.56
N PHE A 327 -7.50 9.13 11.37
CA PHE A 327 -6.41 9.89 10.79
C PHE A 327 -6.74 10.17 9.32
N GLU A 328 -7.16 11.39 9.03
CA GLU A 328 -7.25 11.88 7.66
C GLU A 328 -5.87 12.40 7.28
N PHE A 329 -5.37 12.02 6.10
CA PHE A 329 -4.08 12.51 5.60
C PHE A 329 -4.22 13.98 5.17
N ASP A 330 -4.51 14.86 6.13
CA ASP A 330 -4.67 16.30 5.97
C ASP A 330 -3.47 17.09 6.59
N ASP A 331 -3.54 18.39 6.56
CA ASP A 331 -2.48 19.25 7.07
C ASP A 331 -2.30 19.11 8.59
N VAL A 332 -3.38 18.84 9.34
CA VAL A 332 -3.32 18.64 10.80
C VAL A 332 -2.59 17.35 11.13
N ALA A 333 -2.93 16.27 10.41
CA ALA A 333 -2.26 14.98 10.55
C ALA A 333 -0.79 15.07 10.13
N LYS A 334 -0.48 15.85 9.09
CA LYS A 334 0.90 16.11 8.66
C LYS A 334 1.72 16.76 9.77
N GLU A 335 1.22 17.84 10.37
CA GLU A 335 1.91 18.54 11.45
C GLU A 335 2.08 17.64 12.68
N SER A 336 1.04 16.89 13.05
CA SER A 336 1.13 15.89 14.13
C SER A 336 2.21 14.82 13.85
N SER A 337 2.35 14.39 12.59
CA SER A 337 3.40 13.43 12.20
C SER A 337 4.80 14.05 12.29
N ILE A 338 4.95 15.31 11.90
CA ILE A 338 6.22 16.05 12.04
C ILE A 338 6.61 16.18 13.51
N GLU A 339 5.69 16.62 14.36
CA GLU A 339 5.93 16.77 15.80
C GLU A 339 6.31 15.46 16.47
N ALA A 340 5.58 14.38 16.16
CA ALA A 340 5.89 13.05 16.69
C ALA A 340 7.27 12.55 16.24
N LEU A 341 7.62 12.75 14.97
CA LEU A 341 8.94 12.40 14.45
C LEU A 341 10.04 13.25 15.09
N MET A 342 9.80 14.55 15.34
CA MET A 342 10.75 15.40 16.04
C MET A 342 11.02 14.94 17.48
N ALA A 343 10.04 14.35 18.15
CA ALA A 343 10.22 13.78 19.48
C ALA A 343 10.91 12.40 19.48
N GLN A 344 10.76 11.62 18.42
CA GLN A 344 11.18 10.20 18.39
C GLN A 344 12.49 9.97 17.63
N VAL A 345 12.70 10.66 16.50
CA VAL A 345 13.89 10.49 15.64
C VAL A 345 15.21 10.76 16.40
N PRO A 346 15.33 11.78 17.27
CA PRO A 346 16.55 11.99 18.03
C PRO A 346 16.94 10.78 18.90
N LYS A 347 15.98 10.06 19.47
CA LYS A 347 16.24 8.87 20.28
C LYS A 347 16.89 7.76 19.44
N VAL A 348 16.42 7.59 18.20
CA VAL A 348 17.03 6.63 17.26
C VAL A 348 18.45 7.06 16.89
N ILE A 349 18.67 8.34 16.58
CA ILE A 349 19.99 8.85 16.18
C ILE A 349 20.98 8.74 17.35
N TYR A 350 20.56 9.11 18.57
CA TYR A 350 21.42 9.10 19.75
C TYR A 350 21.79 7.69 20.25
N SER A 351 21.07 6.66 19.80
CA SER A 351 21.43 5.26 20.07
C SER A 351 22.56 4.72 19.16
N HIS A 352 23.03 5.54 18.19
CA HIS A 352 24.09 5.18 17.26
C HIS A 352 25.24 6.18 17.39
N ASP A 353 26.37 5.74 17.89
CA ASP A 353 27.54 6.62 18.18
C ASP A 353 28.05 7.36 16.95
N GLU A 354 28.03 6.73 15.77
CA GLU A 354 28.48 7.31 14.50
C GLU A 354 27.33 8.02 13.72
N GLY A 355 26.11 8.06 14.29
CA GLY A 355 24.92 8.53 13.60
C GLY A 355 24.37 7.51 12.58
N VAL A 356 23.40 7.95 11.78
CA VAL A 356 22.67 7.08 10.84
C VAL A 356 22.50 7.78 9.49
N ASN A 357 22.73 7.09 8.38
CA ASN A 357 22.37 7.63 7.06
C ASN A 357 20.87 7.85 6.97
N TYR A 358 20.42 8.93 6.33
CA TYR A 358 19.02 9.24 6.13
C TYR A 358 18.25 8.09 5.45
N GLY A 359 18.83 7.50 4.41
CA GLY A 359 18.22 6.38 3.70
C GLY A 359 18.04 5.14 4.58
N VAL A 360 18.99 4.87 5.49
CA VAL A 360 18.90 3.77 6.47
C VAL A 360 17.83 4.09 7.52
N LEU A 361 17.86 5.28 8.10
CA LEU A 361 16.85 5.73 9.06
C LEU A 361 15.45 5.57 8.50
N TYR A 362 15.20 6.11 7.30
CA TYR A 362 13.89 6.01 6.68
C TYR A 362 13.52 4.55 6.37
N ALA A 363 14.40 3.78 5.75
CA ALA A 363 14.12 2.40 5.37
C ALA A 363 13.81 1.48 6.57
N THR A 364 14.43 1.73 7.72
CA THR A 364 14.24 0.91 8.93
C THR A 364 13.02 1.32 9.75
N THR A 365 12.56 2.58 9.64
CA THR A 365 11.47 3.11 10.48
C THR A 365 10.18 3.41 9.72
N CYS A 366 10.22 3.51 8.39
CA CYS A 366 9.05 3.94 7.61
C CYS A 366 7.82 3.03 7.77
N ASN A 367 7.99 1.73 8.01
CA ASN A 367 6.88 0.81 8.21
C ASN A 367 6.06 1.11 9.48
N GLU A 368 6.69 1.71 10.46
CA GLU A 368 6.09 2.03 11.77
C GLU A 368 5.50 3.45 11.82
N SER A 369 5.46 4.16 10.69
CA SER A 369 4.99 5.54 10.62
C SER A 369 4.05 5.78 9.45
N PRO A 370 3.00 6.62 9.59
CA PRO A 370 2.19 7.07 8.46
C PRO A 370 2.93 8.08 7.58
N ALA A 371 4.08 8.59 8.01
CA ALA A 371 4.81 9.64 7.33
C ALA A 371 5.50 9.16 6.04
N SER A 372 5.47 10.01 5.01
CA SER A 372 6.28 9.86 3.81
C SER A 372 7.71 10.36 4.04
N SER A 373 8.60 10.06 3.10
CA SER A 373 9.98 10.58 3.10
C SER A 373 10.04 12.11 3.16
N ASN A 374 9.09 12.80 2.52
CA ASN A 374 9.00 14.27 2.57
C ASN A 374 8.71 14.79 3.98
N ILE A 375 7.81 14.13 4.71
CA ILE A 375 7.47 14.48 6.09
C ILE A 375 8.66 14.21 7.02
N TYR A 376 9.37 13.08 6.83
CA TYR A 376 10.61 12.80 7.55
C TYR A 376 11.67 13.87 7.30
N GLN A 377 11.87 14.29 6.05
CA GLN A 377 12.83 15.35 5.72
C GLN A 377 12.47 16.66 6.40
N GLU A 378 11.18 17.01 6.41
CA GLU A 378 10.71 18.22 7.08
C GLU A 378 10.98 18.19 8.58
N ALA A 379 10.70 17.08 9.26
CA ALA A 379 11.01 16.89 10.68
C ALA A 379 12.52 16.97 10.96
N ILE A 380 13.35 16.31 10.16
CA ILE A 380 14.80 16.32 10.30
C ILE A 380 15.39 17.73 10.06
N ILE A 381 14.88 18.45 9.08
CA ILE A 381 15.28 19.85 8.82
C ILE A 381 14.95 20.74 10.03
N LYS A 382 13.74 20.62 10.59
CA LYS A 382 13.35 21.37 11.81
C LYS A 382 14.25 20.98 12.98
N LEU A 383 14.56 19.70 13.20
CA LEU A 383 15.49 19.27 14.25
C LEU A 383 16.91 19.85 14.09
N ALA A 384 17.42 19.89 12.85
CA ALA A 384 18.72 20.49 12.57
C ALA A 384 18.73 22.01 12.76
N GLN A 385 17.64 22.71 12.42
CA GLN A 385 17.47 24.15 12.70
C GLN A 385 17.51 24.44 14.21
N HIS A 386 16.90 23.54 15.00
CA HIS A 386 16.93 23.64 16.48
C HIS A 386 18.22 23.10 17.12
N ARG A 387 19.21 22.68 16.29
CA ARG A 387 20.49 22.12 16.76
C ARG A 387 20.36 20.86 17.61
N VAL A 388 19.28 20.11 17.44
CA VAL A 388 19.06 18.81 18.10
C VAL A 388 19.88 17.73 17.44
N ILE A 389 20.06 17.84 16.12
CA ILE A 389 20.87 16.94 15.28
C ILE A 389 21.70 17.76 14.30
N GLU A 390 22.69 17.13 13.70
CA GLU A 390 23.47 17.69 12.61
C GLU A 390 23.34 16.80 11.36
N ILE A 391 23.35 17.44 10.17
CA ILE A 391 23.31 16.74 8.90
C ILE A 391 24.67 16.91 8.23
N VAL A 392 25.32 15.80 7.91
CA VAL A 392 26.66 15.78 7.30
C VAL A 392 26.55 15.14 5.91
N GLY A 393 27.07 15.84 4.90
CA GLY A 393 27.11 15.34 3.54
C GLY A 393 28.15 14.23 3.36
N THR A 394 28.10 13.56 2.21
CA THR A 394 29.06 12.50 1.83
C THR A 394 30.52 13.01 1.73
N ASP A 395 30.71 14.33 1.66
CA ASP A 395 32.00 15.00 1.70
C ASP A 395 32.53 15.27 3.11
N GLY A 396 31.80 14.80 4.14
CA GLY A 396 32.13 15.01 5.55
C GLY A 396 31.83 16.41 6.07
N LYS A 397 31.21 17.27 5.28
CA LYS A 397 30.91 18.65 5.69
C LYS A 397 29.48 18.82 6.19
N PRO A 398 29.26 19.66 7.21
CA PRO A 398 27.92 19.98 7.65
C PRO A 398 27.09 20.58 6.51
N ARG A 399 25.87 20.10 6.34
CA ARG A 399 24.90 20.65 5.39
C ARG A 399 24.02 21.70 6.04
N ARG A 400 23.69 22.74 5.25
CA ARG A 400 22.70 23.72 5.69
C ARG A 400 21.30 23.05 5.76
N PRO A 401 20.54 23.28 6.84
CA PRO A 401 19.23 22.65 7.04
C PRO A 401 18.18 22.97 5.96
N SER A 402 18.40 23.96 5.12
CA SER A 402 17.48 24.36 4.04
C SER A 402 17.58 23.55 2.75
N LYS A 403 18.51 22.58 2.65
CA LYS A 403 18.70 21.75 1.46
C LYS A 403 18.05 20.39 1.63
N GLN A 404 17.56 19.85 0.53
CA GLN A 404 17.05 18.47 0.46
C GLN A 404 18.12 17.49 0.98
N ILE A 405 17.70 16.57 1.86
CA ILE A 405 18.57 15.57 2.46
C ILE A 405 18.72 14.40 1.47
N GLY A 406 19.97 14.08 1.14
CA GLY A 406 20.29 12.92 0.31
C GLY A 406 20.20 11.62 1.10
N LEU A 407 19.88 10.52 0.43
CA LEU A 407 19.80 9.19 1.09
C LEU A 407 21.12 8.77 1.77
N SER A 408 22.25 9.25 1.26
CA SER A 408 23.58 8.96 1.80
C SER A 408 24.08 10.00 2.81
N ASP A 409 23.31 11.06 3.04
CA ASP A 409 23.69 12.06 4.06
C ASP A 409 23.56 11.42 5.43
N GLN A 410 24.52 11.73 6.30
CA GLN A 410 24.57 11.22 7.64
C GLN A 410 23.91 12.19 8.63
N ILE A 411 23.11 11.64 9.52
CA ILE A 411 22.44 12.38 10.59
C ILE A 411 23.11 11.96 11.89
N ILE A 412 23.69 12.92 12.59
CA ILE A 412 24.50 12.68 13.79
C ILE A 412 23.98 13.49 14.99
N ALA A 413 24.32 13.05 16.17
CA ALA A 413 24.15 13.83 17.38
C ALA A 413 25.10 15.05 17.38
N PRO A 414 24.67 16.23 17.80
CA PRO A 414 25.56 17.38 17.89
C PRO A 414 26.62 17.16 18.95
N SER A 415 27.82 17.77 18.77
CA SER A 415 28.93 17.70 19.72
C SER A 415 28.57 18.26 21.10
N GLN A 416 27.69 19.26 21.15
CA GLN A 416 27.07 19.77 22.37
C GLN A 416 25.58 19.41 22.36
N ARG A 417 25.21 18.40 23.16
CA ARG A 417 23.82 18.04 23.33
C ARG A 417 23.06 19.14 24.08
N PRO A 418 21.89 19.59 23.61
CA PRO A 418 21.08 20.53 24.38
C PRO A 418 20.64 19.87 25.70
N LEU A 419 20.70 20.63 26.80
CA LEU A 419 20.44 20.16 28.18
C LEU A 419 18.97 19.71 28.42
N PHE A 420 18.08 19.94 27.48
CA PHE A 420 16.65 19.65 27.62
C PHE A 420 16.14 18.81 26.46
N PHE A 421 16.35 17.50 26.54
CA PHE A 421 15.54 16.51 25.86
C PHE A 421 15.26 15.36 26.83
N VAL A 422 14.13 15.47 27.49
CA VAL A 422 13.54 14.39 28.30
C VAL A 422 12.61 13.61 27.41
#